data_a0d19199b2ef21720eca5b7a6aaf7ec1
#
_entry.id   a0d19199b2ef21720eca5b7a6aaf7ec1
#
_cell.length_a   1.000
_cell.length_b   1.000
_cell.length_c   1.000
_cell.angle_alpha   90.00
_cell.angle_beta   90.00
_cell.angle_gamma   90.00
#
_symmetry.space_group_name_H-M   'P 1'
#
loop_
_entity.id
_entity.type
_entity.pdbx_description
1 polymer ?
#
loop_
_entity_poly.entity_id
_entity_poly.type
_entity_poly.pdbx_seq_one_letter_code
_entity_poly.pdbx_strand_id
1 'polypeptide(L)'
;MMKHIIRVAFLGLVLGAASCSKVEDLSSEKGYGVLSIDMSLADQTRAVTEDDLRSTASVKIYKADFSGLVRSYTYSDMPENISLVADQYRVDVEAGEIVKNQPVLASWDSKSYKGSKEFTIVAGKTETVQVEAKVCNAVTQVSFDSSVAENFNAGYTLTLNVDGDQSRQLVYDASKSGQEG
;
A
#
# COMPACT_ATOMS: atom_id res chain seq x y z
N MET A 1 -11.27 60.79 76.04
CA MET A 1 -9.98 60.63 75.32
C MET A 1 -10.24 60.39 73.85
N MET A 2 -9.99 61.42 73.06
CA MET A 2 -10.24 61.41 71.60
C MET A 2 -9.14 60.67 70.88
N LYS A 3 -9.45 59.85 69.92
CA LYS A 3 -8.49 59.37 68.87
C LYS A 3 -9.09 59.51 67.51
N HIS A 4 -8.44 60.36 66.74
CA HIS A 4 -8.77 60.72 65.35
C HIS A 4 -8.62 59.58 64.41
N ILE A 5 -9.61 59.44 63.50
CA ILE A 5 -9.57 58.52 62.38
C ILE A 5 -9.16 59.35 61.16
N ILE A 6 -8.00 59.05 60.61
CA ILE A 6 -7.52 59.59 59.34
C ILE A 6 -7.97 58.61 58.24
N ARG A 7 -8.83 59.09 57.36
CA ARG A 7 -9.22 58.36 56.14
C ARG A 7 -8.30 58.78 55.00
N VAL A 8 -7.45 57.89 54.55
CA VAL A 8 -6.67 58.10 53.34
C VAL A 8 -7.40 57.40 52.23
N ALA A 9 -7.93 58.18 51.27
CA ALA A 9 -8.50 57.68 50.06
C ALA A 9 -7.37 57.43 49.04
N PHE A 10 -7.11 56.18 48.70
CA PHE A 10 -6.22 55.82 47.62
C PHE A 10 -7.00 55.66 46.32
N LEU A 11 -6.82 56.64 45.44
CA LEU A 11 -7.38 56.62 44.09
C LEU A 11 -6.42 55.78 43.20
N GLY A 12 -6.70 54.50 43.05
CA GLY A 12 -5.94 53.60 42.18
C GLY A 12 -6.36 53.76 40.70
N LEU A 13 -5.47 54.36 39.95
CA LEU A 13 -5.62 54.43 38.48
C LEU A 13 -5.28 53.07 37.90
N VAL A 14 -6.30 52.34 37.45
CA VAL A 14 -6.15 51.07 36.72
C VAL A 14 -5.87 51.38 35.24
N LEU A 15 -4.59 51.37 34.85
CA LEU A 15 -4.19 51.31 33.46
C LEU A 15 -4.48 49.89 32.94
N GLY A 16 -5.56 49.76 32.18
CA GLY A 16 -5.83 48.54 31.41
C GLY A 16 -4.82 48.38 30.29
N ALA A 17 -3.79 47.55 30.51
CA ALA A 17 -2.98 47.01 29.43
C ALA A 17 -3.85 45.98 28.67
N ALA A 18 -4.39 46.39 27.55
CA ALA A 18 -4.91 45.47 26.56
C ALA A 18 -3.73 44.69 25.96
N SER A 19 -3.33 43.62 26.64
CA SER A 19 -2.49 42.60 26.05
C SER A 19 -3.32 41.88 25.00
N CYS A 20 -3.20 42.30 23.73
CA CYS A 20 -3.53 41.45 22.60
C CYS A 20 -2.53 40.28 22.64
N SER A 21 -2.81 39.27 23.43
CA SER A 21 -2.26 37.95 23.17
C SER A 21 -2.79 37.56 21.81
N LYS A 22 -1.93 37.58 20.77
CA LYS A 22 -2.11 36.74 19.62
C LYS A 22 -2.38 35.34 20.18
N VAL A 23 -3.60 34.90 20.17
CA VAL A 23 -3.95 33.52 20.21
C VAL A 23 -3.39 32.98 18.90
N GLU A 24 -2.13 32.50 18.94
CA GLU A 24 -1.68 31.61 17.92
C GLU A 24 -2.70 30.48 17.92
N ASP A 25 -3.36 30.37 16.78
CA ASP A 25 -4.34 29.35 16.51
C ASP A 25 -3.66 27.96 16.65
N LEU A 26 -3.60 27.46 17.88
CA LEU A 26 -3.20 26.08 18.22
C LEU A 26 -4.29 25.09 17.78
N SER A 27 -5.13 25.50 16.87
CA SER A 27 -6.17 24.69 16.31
C SER A 27 -5.67 23.93 15.11
N SER A 28 -4.92 22.88 15.30
CA SER A 28 -5.18 21.64 14.60
C SER A 28 -4.27 20.53 15.15
N GLU A 29 -4.44 20.15 16.39
CA GLU A 29 -4.18 18.76 16.69
C GLU A 29 -5.15 17.96 15.84
N LYS A 30 -4.69 17.56 14.66
CA LYS A 30 -5.42 16.64 13.81
C LYS A 30 -5.68 15.40 14.66
N GLY A 31 -6.95 15.16 15.03
CA GLY A 31 -7.30 13.97 15.81
C GLY A 31 -6.91 12.68 15.09
N TYR A 32 -7.02 11.55 15.76
CA TYR A 32 -6.75 10.24 15.19
C TYR A 32 -8.03 9.56 14.77
N GLY A 33 -7.97 8.81 13.67
CA GLY A 33 -8.98 7.84 13.25
C GLY A 33 -8.37 6.46 13.10
N VAL A 34 -9.19 5.48 12.78
CA VAL A 34 -8.82 4.07 12.62
C VAL A 34 -8.95 3.66 11.17
N LEU A 35 -7.95 2.98 10.65
CA LEU A 35 -7.94 2.36 9.33
C LEU A 35 -8.01 0.84 9.48
N SER A 36 -8.88 0.21 8.72
CA SER A 36 -8.87 -1.23 8.43
C SER A 36 -8.64 -1.44 6.94
N ILE A 37 -7.76 -2.37 6.57
CA ILE A 37 -7.44 -2.67 5.17
C ILE A 37 -7.86 -4.10 4.86
N ASP A 38 -8.64 -4.26 3.80
CA ASP A 38 -8.94 -5.55 3.18
C ASP A 38 -8.33 -5.61 1.79
N MET A 39 -7.65 -6.73 1.48
CA MET A 39 -6.96 -6.93 0.21
C MET A 39 -7.54 -8.13 -0.52
N SER A 40 -7.80 -7.98 -1.81
CA SER A 40 -8.15 -9.07 -2.72
C SER A 40 -7.18 -9.11 -3.91
N LEU A 41 -6.99 -10.29 -4.49
CA LEU A 41 -6.22 -10.49 -5.71
C LEU A 41 -7.19 -10.75 -6.87
N ALA A 42 -7.04 -9.99 -7.96
CA ALA A 42 -7.79 -10.22 -9.19
C ALA A 42 -7.08 -11.27 -10.06
N ASP A 43 -7.87 -12.05 -10.82
CA ASP A 43 -7.38 -13.01 -11.80
C ASP A 43 -6.48 -14.13 -11.23
N GLN A 44 -7.01 -14.86 -10.28
CA GLN A 44 -6.31 -15.98 -9.67
C GLN A 44 -6.24 -17.19 -10.59
N THR A 45 -5.04 -17.73 -10.72
CA THR A 45 -4.80 -19.03 -11.34
C THR A 45 -4.41 -20.07 -10.28
N ARG A 46 -4.61 -21.35 -10.61
CA ARG A 46 -4.58 -22.49 -9.70
C ARG A 46 -3.21 -22.84 -9.07
N ALA A 47 -2.13 -22.15 -9.43
CA ALA A 47 -0.76 -22.57 -9.08
C ALA A 47 -0.28 -22.09 -7.70
N VAL A 48 -0.75 -20.93 -7.23
CA VAL A 48 -0.43 -20.41 -5.90
C VAL A 48 -1.73 -20.08 -5.19
N THR A 49 -1.87 -20.52 -3.94
CA THR A 49 -3.08 -20.20 -3.19
C THR A 49 -3.13 -18.69 -2.89
N GLU A 50 -4.32 -18.11 -3.01
CA GLU A 50 -4.54 -16.69 -2.69
C GLU A 50 -4.00 -16.35 -1.30
N ASP A 51 -4.22 -17.25 -0.36
CA ASP A 51 -3.83 -17.07 1.03
C ASP A 51 -2.30 -16.96 1.18
N ASP A 52 -1.51 -17.72 0.42
CA ASP A 52 -0.05 -17.66 0.48
C ASP A 52 0.49 -16.34 -0.09
N LEU A 53 0.01 -15.92 -1.26
CA LEU A 53 0.39 -14.62 -1.85
C LEU A 53 -0.07 -13.45 -1.00
N ARG A 54 -1.27 -13.53 -0.49
CA ARG A 54 -1.87 -12.51 0.35
C ARG A 54 -1.13 -12.36 1.67
N SER A 55 -0.78 -13.48 2.32
CA SER A 55 -0.08 -13.47 3.60
C SER A 55 1.27 -12.76 3.54
N THR A 56 2.00 -12.92 2.41
CA THR A 56 3.34 -12.34 2.19
C THR A 56 3.30 -10.97 1.50
N ALA A 57 2.13 -10.46 1.15
CA ALA A 57 1.99 -9.18 0.45
C ALA A 57 2.54 -8.02 1.28
N SER A 58 3.25 -7.11 0.60
CA SER A 58 3.71 -5.86 1.20
C SER A 58 2.61 -4.82 1.16
N VAL A 59 2.30 -4.22 2.29
CA VAL A 59 1.31 -3.14 2.44
C VAL A 59 2.04 -1.88 2.91
N LYS A 60 1.98 -0.81 2.13
CA LYS A 60 2.65 0.46 2.43
C LYS A 60 1.65 1.60 2.42
N ILE A 61 1.64 2.39 3.48
CA ILE A 61 0.77 3.55 3.62
C ILE A 61 1.62 4.81 3.50
N TYR A 62 1.24 5.68 2.58
CA TYR A 62 1.89 6.95 2.29
C TYR A 62 0.94 8.10 2.59
N LYS A 63 1.49 9.31 2.78
CA LYS A 63 0.72 10.54 2.61
C LYS A 63 0.22 10.63 1.16
N ALA A 64 -0.97 11.20 0.93
CA ALA A 64 -1.54 11.30 -0.42
C ALA A 64 -0.66 12.09 -1.40
N ASP A 65 0.10 13.06 -0.91
CA ASP A 65 1.07 13.86 -1.66
C ASP A 65 2.41 13.15 -1.89
N PHE A 66 2.54 11.88 -1.48
CA PHE A 66 3.77 11.08 -1.51
C PHE A 66 4.96 11.68 -0.74
N SER A 67 4.74 12.64 0.13
CA SER A 67 5.79 13.28 0.93
C SER A 67 6.51 12.31 1.87
N GLY A 68 5.92 11.14 2.17
CA GLY A 68 6.58 10.15 3.00
C GLY A 68 5.80 8.86 3.23
N LEU A 69 6.57 7.80 3.47
CA LEU A 69 6.06 6.52 3.97
C LEU A 69 5.66 6.68 5.44
N VAL A 70 4.41 6.35 5.74
CA VAL A 70 3.84 6.46 7.09
C VAL A 70 3.93 5.14 7.85
N ARG A 71 3.58 4.03 7.17
CA ARG A 71 3.59 2.66 7.71
C ARG A 71 3.96 1.66 6.63
N SER A 72 4.55 0.54 7.04
CA SER A 72 4.83 -0.60 6.17
C SER A 72 4.62 -1.89 6.95
N TYR A 73 3.93 -2.84 6.34
CA TYR A 73 3.59 -4.15 6.92
C TYR A 73 3.76 -5.25 5.89
N THR A 74 3.93 -6.48 6.37
CA THR A 74 3.47 -7.67 5.66
C THR A 74 2.01 -7.88 5.99
N TYR A 75 1.18 -8.32 5.05
CA TYR A 75 -0.27 -8.39 5.26
C TYR A 75 -0.65 -9.30 6.45
N SER A 76 0.04 -10.43 6.62
CA SER A 76 -0.15 -11.34 7.77
C SER A 76 0.17 -10.72 9.13
N ASP A 77 1.09 -9.76 9.16
CA ASP A 77 1.56 -9.12 10.40
C ASP A 77 0.91 -7.75 10.63
N MET A 78 0.03 -7.35 9.70
CA MET A 78 -0.65 -6.06 9.77
C MET A 78 -1.72 -6.08 10.87
N PRO A 79 -1.74 -5.07 11.77
CA PRO A 79 -2.82 -4.93 12.73
C PRO A 79 -4.17 -4.76 12.03
N GLU A 80 -5.23 -5.40 12.54
CA GLU A 80 -6.60 -5.22 12.04
C GLU A 80 -7.04 -3.74 12.07
N ASN A 81 -6.58 -3.00 13.08
CA ASN A 81 -6.90 -1.60 13.29
C ASN A 81 -5.62 -0.77 13.38
N ILE A 82 -5.43 0.14 12.44
CA ILE A 82 -4.26 1.02 12.34
C ILE A 82 -4.67 2.43 12.72
N SER A 83 -4.08 2.99 13.78
CA SER A 83 -4.34 4.38 14.17
C SER A 83 -3.51 5.33 13.31
N LEU A 84 -4.17 6.30 12.66
CA LEU A 84 -3.56 7.34 11.83
C LEU A 84 -4.12 8.72 12.21
N VAL A 85 -3.30 9.76 12.04
CA VAL A 85 -3.75 11.16 12.16
C VAL A 85 -4.75 11.46 11.05
N ALA A 86 -5.79 12.25 11.33
CA ALA A 86 -6.77 12.68 10.34
C ALA A 86 -6.09 13.44 9.19
N ASP A 87 -6.08 12.84 7.99
CA ASP A 87 -5.43 13.35 6.78
C ASP A 87 -5.81 12.51 5.56
N GLN A 88 -5.29 12.87 4.40
CA GLN A 88 -5.38 12.07 3.18
C GLN A 88 -4.16 11.15 3.03
N TYR A 89 -4.42 9.92 2.64
CA TYR A 89 -3.44 8.85 2.52
C TYR A 89 -3.64 8.06 1.23
N ARG A 90 -2.61 7.31 0.89
CA ARG A 90 -2.66 6.25 -0.12
C ARG A 90 -2.06 4.98 0.46
N VAL A 91 -2.71 3.86 0.20
CA VAL A 91 -2.16 2.53 0.43
C VAL A 91 -1.73 1.92 -0.90
N ASP A 92 -0.53 1.35 -0.92
CA ASP A 92 0.00 0.52 -2.01
C ASP A 92 0.19 -0.90 -1.50
N VAL A 93 -0.27 -1.87 -2.30
CA VAL A 93 -0.16 -3.30 -2.01
C VAL A 93 0.62 -3.96 -3.14
N GLU A 94 1.58 -4.81 -2.78
CA GLU A 94 2.40 -5.58 -3.71
C GLU A 94 2.49 -7.03 -3.23
N ALA A 95 2.16 -8.00 -4.10
CA ALA A 95 2.25 -9.43 -3.82
C ALA A 95 2.98 -10.17 -4.94
N GLY A 96 3.64 -11.29 -4.62
CA GLY A 96 4.49 -12.02 -5.55
C GLY A 96 5.91 -11.45 -5.65
N GLU A 97 6.67 -11.89 -6.62
CA GLU A 97 8.06 -11.45 -6.81
C GLU A 97 8.13 -10.09 -7.49
N ILE A 98 8.25 -9.02 -6.69
CA ILE A 98 8.45 -7.66 -7.17
C ILE A 98 9.82 -7.18 -6.73
N VAL A 99 10.78 -7.18 -7.67
CA VAL A 99 12.12 -6.66 -7.41
C VAL A 99 12.20 -5.21 -7.89
N LYS A 100 12.38 -4.27 -6.95
CA LYS A 100 12.53 -2.86 -7.30
C LYS A 100 13.80 -2.63 -8.13
N ASN A 101 13.64 -1.92 -9.25
CA ASN A 101 14.74 -1.48 -10.12
C ASN A 101 15.57 -2.61 -10.76
N GLN A 102 15.04 -3.83 -10.81
CA GLN A 102 15.64 -4.92 -11.57
C GLN A 102 14.63 -5.47 -12.57
N PRO A 103 15.05 -5.91 -13.75
CA PRO A 103 14.18 -6.62 -14.65
C PRO A 103 13.72 -7.92 -13.93
N VAL A 104 12.41 -8.13 -13.88
CA VAL A 104 11.86 -9.39 -13.37
C VAL A 104 12.31 -10.48 -14.32
N LEU A 105 12.99 -11.50 -13.79
CA LEU A 105 13.37 -12.67 -14.57
C LEU A 105 12.12 -13.45 -15.00
N ALA A 106 12.18 -14.10 -16.14
CA ALA A 106 11.13 -14.99 -16.58
C ALA A 106 11.12 -16.23 -15.67
N SER A 107 9.96 -16.58 -15.13
CA SER A 107 9.78 -17.74 -14.26
C SER A 107 8.40 -18.37 -14.45
N TRP A 108 8.29 -19.66 -14.12
CA TRP A 108 7.05 -20.41 -14.24
C TRP A 108 6.14 -20.18 -13.05
N ASP A 109 4.84 -20.10 -13.33
CA ASP A 109 3.78 -19.96 -12.31
C ASP A 109 3.98 -18.77 -11.35
N SER A 110 4.63 -17.70 -11.82
CA SER A 110 5.00 -16.53 -11.03
C SER A 110 4.23 -15.30 -11.49
N LYS A 111 3.14 -15.01 -10.79
CA LYS A 111 2.38 -13.78 -10.97
C LYS A 111 2.78 -12.75 -9.91
N SER A 112 2.90 -11.51 -10.34
CA SER A 112 3.08 -10.37 -9.46
C SER A 112 1.86 -9.47 -9.52
N TYR A 113 1.44 -8.98 -8.36
CA TYR A 113 0.21 -8.20 -8.22
C TYR A 113 0.52 -6.85 -7.61
N LYS A 114 -0.16 -5.82 -8.10
CA LYS A 114 -0.13 -4.47 -7.52
C LYS A 114 -1.53 -3.91 -7.41
N GLY A 115 -1.78 -3.21 -6.32
CA GLY A 115 -2.99 -2.43 -6.10
C GLY A 115 -2.68 -1.16 -5.35
N SER A 116 -3.51 -0.14 -5.54
CA SER A 116 -3.41 1.07 -4.75
C SER A 116 -4.76 1.73 -4.57
N LYS A 117 -4.93 2.42 -3.44
CA LYS A 117 -6.16 3.14 -3.11
C LYS A 117 -5.85 4.38 -2.30
N GLU A 118 -6.44 5.50 -2.70
CA GLU A 118 -6.46 6.74 -1.91
C GLU A 118 -7.66 6.72 -0.95
N PHE A 119 -7.48 7.28 0.24
CA PHE A 119 -8.50 7.34 1.28
C PHE A 119 -8.25 8.52 2.23
N THR A 120 -9.27 8.83 3.03
CA THR A 120 -9.22 9.93 4.00
C THR A 120 -9.52 9.41 5.39
N ILE A 121 -8.63 9.66 6.33
CA ILE A 121 -8.86 9.40 7.75
C ILE A 121 -9.53 10.61 8.39
N VAL A 122 -10.68 10.38 9.03
CA VAL A 122 -11.43 11.37 9.79
C VAL A 122 -11.27 11.07 11.27
N ALA A 123 -11.00 12.10 12.08
CA ALA A 123 -10.84 11.96 13.52
C ALA A 123 -12.07 11.29 14.17
N GLY A 124 -11.81 10.31 15.03
CA GLY A 124 -12.84 9.57 15.77
C GLY A 124 -13.68 8.59 14.93
N LYS A 125 -13.33 8.38 13.64
CA LYS A 125 -14.02 7.43 12.76
C LYS A 125 -13.13 6.26 12.37
N THR A 126 -13.77 5.15 11.99
CA THR A 126 -13.13 4.01 11.34
C THR A 126 -13.38 4.09 9.84
N GLU A 127 -12.30 3.97 9.06
CA GLU A 127 -12.32 3.86 7.60
C GLU A 127 -11.92 2.44 7.22
N THR A 128 -12.71 1.79 6.36
CA THR A 128 -12.38 0.47 5.79
C THR A 128 -12.03 0.64 4.32
N VAL A 129 -10.81 0.27 3.97
CA VAL A 129 -10.27 0.42 2.61
C VAL A 129 -10.11 -0.95 1.98
N GLN A 130 -10.82 -1.18 0.89
CA GLN A 130 -10.66 -2.39 0.06
C GLN A 130 -9.70 -2.09 -1.08
N VAL A 131 -8.64 -2.91 -1.21
CA VAL A 131 -7.62 -2.80 -2.25
C VAL A 131 -7.64 -4.06 -3.11
N GLU A 132 -8.04 -3.91 -4.36
CA GLU A 132 -7.90 -4.98 -5.36
C GLU A 132 -6.52 -4.88 -6.01
N ALA A 133 -5.68 -5.90 -5.83
CA ALA A 133 -4.40 -6.01 -6.50
C ALA A 133 -4.54 -6.83 -7.78
N LYS A 134 -4.07 -6.26 -8.90
CA LYS A 134 -4.15 -6.84 -10.25
C LYS A 134 -2.79 -7.32 -10.70
N VAL A 135 -2.78 -8.32 -11.58
CA VAL A 135 -1.54 -8.82 -12.20
C VAL A 135 -0.81 -7.66 -12.86
N CYS A 136 0.46 -7.49 -12.56
CA CYS A 136 1.29 -6.39 -13.03
C CYS A 136 2.52 -6.82 -13.85
N ASN A 137 2.75 -8.12 -14.04
CA ASN A 137 3.72 -8.68 -14.98
C ASN A 137 3.00 -9.28 -16.20
N ALA A 138 3.75 -9.52 -17.28
CA ALA A 138 3.24 -10.27 -18.42
C ALA A 138 3.13 -11.75 -18.04
N VAL A 139 2.02 -12.38 -18.39
CA VAL A 139 1.79 -13.80 -18.20
C VAL A 139 1.58 -14.43 -19.58
N THR A 140 2.26 -15.53 -19.85
CA THR A 140 2.17 -16.24 -21.11
C THR A 140 1.80 -17.72 -20.86
N GLN A 141 1.08 -18.31 -21.80
CA GLN A 141 0.75 -19.73 -21.80
C GLN A 141 0.83 -20.23 -23.23
N VAL A 142 1.51 -21.36 -23.44
CA VAL A 142 1.62 -22.01 -24.74
C VAL A 142 1.03 -23.42 -24.63
N SER A 143 0.09 -23.73 -25.52
CA SER A 143 -0.45 -25.07 -25.66
C SER A 143 -0.05 -25.60 -27.04
N PHE A 144 0.54 -26.80 -27.08
CA PHE A 144 0.87 -27.48 -28.33
C PHE A 144 -0.28 -28.41 -28.72
N ASP A 145 -0.69 -28.33 -29.97
CA ASP A 145 -1.64 -29.28 -30.55
C ASP A 145 -1.01 -30.68 -30.65
N SER A 146 -1.81 -31.75 -30.55
CA SER A 146 -1.33 -33.12 -30.63
C SER A 146 -0.57 -33.44 -31.94
N SER A 147 -0.92 -32.79 -33.01
CA SER A 147 -0.24 -32.93 -34.30
C SER A 147 1.22 -32.49 -34.28
N VAL A 148 1.60 -31.62 -33.34
CA VAL A 148 3.00 -31.21 -33.17
C VAL A 148 3.85 -32.41 -32.71
N ALA A 149 3.39 -33.15 -31.71
CA ALA A 149 4.08 -34.35 -31.23
C ALA A 149 4.15 -35.46 -32.31
N GLU A 150 3.11 -35.58 -33.11
CA GLU A 150 3.06 -36.58 -34.21
C GLU A 150 4.04 -36.28 -35.35
N ASN A 151 4.30 -34.98 -35.61
CA ASN A 151 5.14 -34.57 -36.76
C ASN A 151 6.58 -34.23 -36.38
N PHE A 152 6.89 -34.04 -35.09
CA PHE A 152 8.22 -33.64 -34.59
C PHE A 152 8.79 -34.67 -33.61
N ASN A 153 9.09 -35.89 -34.08
CA ASN A 153 9.58 -36.99 -33.27
C ASN A 153 10.90 -36.74 -32.53
N ALA A 154 11.72 -35.80 -33.01
CA ALA A 154 12.97 -35.42 -32.36
C ALA A 154 12.79 -34.41 -31.20
N GLY A 155 11.53 -34.05 -30.93
CA GLY A 155 11.20 -33.00 -29.95
C GLY A 155 10.97 -31.64 -30.60
N TYR A 156 10.40 -30.73 -29.78
CA TYR A 156 10.09 -29.37 -30.21
C TYR A 156 10.18 -28.41 -29.01
N THR A 157 10.54 -27.19 -29.27
CA THR A 157 10.56 -26.12 -28.28
C THR A 157 10.06 -24.81 -28.91
N LEU A 158 9.41 -24.00 -28.09
CA LEU A 158 9.10 -22.59 -28.37
C LEU A 158 9.78 -21.74 -27.30
N THR A 159 10.63 -20.82 -27.72
CA THR A 159 11.28 -19.88 -26.82
C THR A 159 10.63 -18.52 -26.94
N LEU A 160 10.12 -18.02 -25.83
CA LEU A 160 9.63 -16.64 -25.67
C LEU A 160 10.69 -15.86 -24.89
N ASN A 161 11.10 -14.71 -25.40
CA ASN A 161 11.99 -13.81 -24.70
C ASN A 161 11.56 -12.37 -24.83
N VAL A 162 12.02 -11.51 -23.91
CA VAL A 162 11.77 -10.07 -23.95
C VAL A 162 12.96 -9.39 -24.59
N ASP A 163 12.75 -8.75 -25.74
CA ASP A 163 13.75 -7.96 -26.46
C ASP A 163 15.07 -8.73 -26.78
N GLY A 164 14.99 -10.05 -26.94
CA GLY A 164 16.16 -10.89 -27.17
C GLY A 164 17.01 -11.17 -25.93
N ASP A 165 16.61 -10.73 -24.76
CA ASP A 165 17.32 -10.97 -23.51
C ASP A 165 17.14 -12.43 -23.05
N GLN A 166 18.23 -13.20 -23.08
CA GLN A 166 18.23 -14.62 -22.68
C GLN A 166 18.01 -14.85 -21.18
N SER A 167 18.22 -13.85 -20.33
CA SER A 167 17.91 -13.94 -18.91
C SER A 167 16.41 -13.78 -18.62
N ARG A 168 15.65 -13.32 -19.62
CA ARG A 168 14.22 -13.07 -19.58
C ARG A 168 13.50 -13.92 -20.62
N GLN A 169 13.75 -15.23 -20.61
CA GLN A 169 13.15 -16.14 -21.55
C GLN A 169 12.47 -17.32 -20.85
N LEU A 170 11.43 -17.84 -21.50
CA LEU A 170 10.77 -19.09 -21.18
C LEU A 170 10.89 -20.04 -22.36
N VAL A 171 11.23 -21.29 -22.08
CA VAL A 171 11.34 -22.33 -23.10
C VAL A 171 10.22 -23.34 -22.87
N TYR A 172 9.22 -23.33 -23.73
CA TYR A 172 8.13 -24.29 -23.75
C TYR A 172 8.50 -25.52 -24.56
N ASP A 173 8.30 -26.69 -24.00
CA ASP A 173 8.36 -27.99 -24.63
C ASP A 173 7.08 -28.79 -24.31
N ALA A 174 7.06 -30.07 -24.64
CA ALA A 174 5.91 -30.94 -24.38
C ALA A 174 5.53 -30.99 -22.88
N SER A 175 6.51 -30.92 -21.98
CA SER A 175 6.31 -30.99 -20.52
C SER A 175 5.75 -29.69 -19.95
N LYS A 176 5.91 -28.57 -20.67
CA LYS A 176 5.48 -27.23 -20.31
C LYS A 176 4.23 -26.76 -21.07
N SER A 177 3.62 -27.65 -21.86
CA SER A 177 2.39 -27.35 -22.58
C SER A 177 1.25 -27.04 -21.60
N GLY A 178 0.65 -25.85 -21.75
CA GLY A 178 -0.42 -25.39 -20.88
C GLY A 178 0.02 -24.80 -19.53
N GLN A 179 1.33 -24.76 -19.25
CA GLN A 179 1.84 -24.08 -18.05
C GLN A 179 1.93 -22.57 -18.27
N GLU A 180 1.63 -21.79 -17.23
CA GLU A 180 1.81 -20.34 -17.24
C GLU A 180 3.25 -19.94 -16.90
N GLY A 181 3.75 -18.89 -17.54
CA GLY A 181 5.06 -18.32 -17.27
C GLY A 181 5.11 -16.81 -17.42
#